data_344b59d31d4538cbe2914b1734301620
#
_entry.id   344b59d31d4538cbe2914b1734301620
#
_cell.length_a   1.000
_cell.length_b   1.000
_cell.length_c   1.000
_cell.angle_alpha   90.00
_cell.angle_beta   90.00
_cell.angle_gamma   90.00
#
_symmetry.space_group_name_H-M   'P 1'
#
loop_
_entity.id
_entity.type
_entity.pdbx_description
1 polymer ?
#
loop_
_entity_poly.entity_id
_entity_poly.type
_entity_poly.pdbx_seq_one_letter_code
_entity_poly.pdbx_strand_id
1 'polypeptide(L)'
;MESFEFVAAVIVPGLVNVHTHLELTHLVGRNDEVEFPKWLRRVRELKDATTPDDLSSAAERGLRECWAAGVTTVADTGSTGAVALGIARLGGRGIVYQEVFGPDPASCDQSLAELGHALGHLRPLASERLRIGVSPHAPYTVSAPLYRAVADLARRERLPVAVHLAESPEETELIRDGAGPFADALRARGIAVEPHHCSPVQFLVQRGVLASGVLCIHCVQVDDADIRSLREAGAVVAHCPLSNRAHRHGTAPLAAFRAAGVPVGLGTDSVVSVGSIDLWAEAAAAGLTGGDALRQLTLDNARVLGWETEIGSLDVGKWADLAVFAQPVPARPGPTPPALLTVIAGRVVHRPEAVSPRAR
;
A
#
# COMPACT_ATOMS: atom_id res chain seq x y z
N MET A 1 -29.23 -16.56 -9.44
CA MET A 1 -28.63 -15.95 -8.22
C MET A 1 -28.20 -17.11 -7.32
N GLU A 2 -26.92 -17.23 -7.00
CA GLU A 2 -26.45 -18.26 -6.07
C GLU A 2 -26.88 -17.89 -4.64
N SER A 3 -27.23 -18.89 -3.82
CA SER A 3 -27.60 -18.75 -2.43
C SER A 3 -26.64 -19.56 -1.56
N PHE A 4 -26.12 -18.94 -0.49
CA PHE A 4 -25.21 -19.57 0.48
C PHE A 4 -25.83 -19.50 1.85
N GLU A 5 -25.65 -20.54 2.65
CA GLU A 5 -26.10 -20.60 4.03
C GLU A 5 -24.91 -20.87 4.94
N PHE A 6 -24.78 -20.09 5.99
CA PHE A 6 -23.70 -20.21 6.97
C PHE A 6 -24.29 -20.36 8.37
N VAL A 7 -23.69 -21.23 9.16
CA VAL A 7 -24.00 -21.39 10.59
C VAL A 7 -22.92 -20.69 11.38
N ALA A 8 -23.32 -19.84 12.34
CA ALA A 8 -22.41 -19.07 13.21
C ALA A 8 -21.36 -18.24 12.42
N ALA A 9 -21.84 -17.44 11.47
CA ALA A 9 -21.02 -16.54 10.68
C ALA A 9 -21.46 -15.08 10.82
N VAL A 10 -20.58 -14.16 10.46
CA VAL A 10 -20.84 -12.72 10.39
C VAL A 10 -20.54 -12.20 8.99
N ILE A 11 -21.43 -11.37 8.46
CA ILE A 11 -21.23 -10.63 7.22
C ILE A 11 -20.72 -9.24 7.60
N VAL A 12 -19.61 -8.84 6.97
CA VAL A 12 -19.01 -7.52 7.16
C VAL A 12 -18.79 -6.85 5.79
N PRO A 13 -18.64 -5.52 5.71
CA PRO A 13 -18.14 -4.89 4.50
C PRO A 13 -16.80 -5.52 4.12
N GLY A 14 -16.50 -5.59 2.83
CA GLY A 14 -15.20 -6.05 2.37
C GLY A 14 -14.07 -5.22 2.98
N LEU A 15 -13.02 -5.89 3.41
CA LEU A 15 -11.85 -5.23 3.99
C LEU A 15 -11.12 -4.46 2.89
N VAL A 16 -10.53 -3.31 3.26
CA VAL A 16 -9.78 -2.43 2.38
C VAL A 16 -8.34 -2.38 2.85
N ASN A 17 -7.40 -2.79 2.01
CA ASN A 17 -5.97 -2.76 2.30
C ASN A 17 -5.33 -1.54 1.64
N VAL A 18 -4.84 -0.59 2.44
CA VAL A 18 -4.38 0.69 1.91
C VAL A 18 -2.94 0.71 1.43
N HIS A 19 -2.21 -0.42 1.59
CA HIS A 19 -0.86 -0.57 1.03
C HIS A 19 -0.45 -2.03 0.91
N THR A 20 -0.02 -2.41 -0.29
CA THR A 20 0.50 -3.74 -0.64
C THR A 20 1.58 -3.67 -1.73
N HIS A 21 2.33 -4.78 -1.89
CA HIS A 21 3.24 -5.06 -2.99
C HIS A 21 2.97 -6.47 -3.53
N LEU A 22 1.83 -6.69 -4.18
CA LEU A 22 1.35 -8.03 -4.52
C LEU A 22 2.18 -8.73 -5.61
N GLU A 23 2.88 -7.98 -6.46
CA GLU A 23 3.81 -8.57 -7.44
C GLU A 23 5.00 -9.30 -6.79
N LEU A 24 5.25 -9.05 -5.49
CA LEU A 24 6.33 -9.68 -4.72
C LEU A 24 5.89 -10.92 -3.93
N THR A 25 4.64 -11.37 -4.05
CA THR A 25 4.08 -12.47 -3.25
C THR A 25 4.88 -13.78 -3.35
N HIS A 26 5.55 -14.02 -4.48
CA HIS A 26 6.40 -15.22 -4.68
C HIS A 26 7.73 -15.17 -3.91
N LEU A 27 8.09 -14.03 -3.34
CA LEU A 27 9.35 -13.83 -2.60
C LEU A 27 9.19 -14.06 -1.09
N VAL A 28 8.01 -14.43 -0.61
CA VAL A 28 7.78 -14.74 0.81
C VAL A 28 8.80 -15.77 1.32
N GLY A 29 9.47 -15.45 2.44
CA GLY A 29 10.47 -16.32 3.06
C GLY A 29 11.81 -16.45 2.29
N ARG A 30 12.03 -15.62 1.24
CA ARG A 30 13.27 -15.67 0.42
C ARG A 30 14.26 -14.56 0.77
N ASN A 31 13.96 -13.74 1.75
CA ASN A 31 14.83 -12.66 2.22
C ASN A 31 14.90 -12.70 3.74
N ASP A 32 16.06 -13.01 4.27
CA ASP A 32 16.38 -13.12 5.70
C ASP A 32 17.31 -12.00 6.20
N GLU A 33 17.58 -10.99 5.36
CA GLU A 33 18.36 -9.82 5.73
C GLU A 33 17.67 -9.01 6.83
N VAL A 34 18.44 -8.59 7.81
CA VAL A 34 17.91 -7.85 8.99
C VAL A 34 18.07 -6.34 8.84
N GLU A 35 19.15 -5.89 8.18
CA GLU A 35 19.41 -4.48 7.97
C GLU A 35 18.60 -3.96 6.78
N PHE A 36 17.75 -2.98 7.00
CA PHE A 36 16.77 -2.51 6.01
C PHE A 36 17.39 -2.12 4.64
N PRO A 37 18.49 -1.36 4.54
CA PRO A 37 19.11 -1.06 3.24
C PRO A 37 19.63 -2.30 2.49
N LYS A 38 20.11 -3.30 3.22
CA LYS A 38 20.53 -4.59 2.65
C LYS A 38 19.32 -5.41 2.23
N TRP A 39 18.25 -5.40 3.05
CA TRP A 39 16.98 -6.06 2.76
C TRP A 39 16.38 -5.53 1.46
N LEU A 40 16.30 -4.20 1.28
CA LEU A 40 15.81 -3.56 0.05
C LEU A 40 16.64 -3.99 -1.17
N ARG A 41 17.98 -3.99 -1.04
CA ARG A 41 18.85 -4.45 -2.12
C ARG A 41 18.56 -5.90 -2.48
N ARG A 42 18.39 -6.77 -1.47
CA ARG A 42 18.08 -8.20 -1.70
C ARG A 42 16.72 -8.40 -2.36
N VAL A 43 15.69 -7.66 -1.95
CA VAL A 43 14.38 -7.67 -2.64
C VAL A 43 14.54 -7.30 -4.11
N ARG A 44 15.30 -6.24 -4.40
CA ARG A 44 15.56 -5.82 -5.78
C ARG A 44 16.27 -6.91 -6.59
N GLU A 45 17.33 -7.50 -6.07
CA GLU A 45 18.07 -8.59 -6.72
C GLU A 45 17.13 -9.77 -7.04
N LEU A 46 16.29 -10.17 -6.09
CA LEU A 46 15.33 -11.25 -6.27
C LEU A 46 14.27 -10.91 -7.32
N LYS A 47 13.77 -9.67 -7.31
CA LYS A 47 12.80 -9.17 -8.28
C LYS A 47 13.40 -9.12 -9.68
N ASP A 48 14.61 -8.58 -9.84
CA ASP A 48 15.32 -8.48 -11.12
C ASP A 48 15.64 -9.87 -11.73
N ALA A 49 15.75 -10.90 -10.88
CA ALA A 49 15.92 -12.29 -11.31
C ALA A 49 14.61 -13.03 -11.63
N THR A 50 13.46 -12.36 -11.47
CA THR A 50 12.14 -12.97 -11.69
C THR A 50 11.62 -12.64 -13.08
N THR A 51 11.03 -13.63 -13.77
CA THR A 51 10.46 -13.42 -15.10
C THR A 51 9.16 -12.60 -15.05
N PRO A 52 8.77 -11.88 -16.13
CA PRO A 52 7.49 -11.17 -16.18
C PRO A 52 6.27 -12.08 -15.93
N ASP A 53 6.32 -13.33 -16.39
CA ASP A 53 5.25 -14.31 -16.19
C ASP A 53 5.13 -14.73 -14.72
N ASP A 54 6.27 -14.90 -14.03
CA ASP A 54 6.29 -15.20 -12.60
C ASP A 54 5.78 -14.01 -11.76
N LEU A 55 6.14 -12.78 -12.14
CA LEU A 55 5.60 -11.56 -11.49
C LEU A 55 4.08 -11.44 -11.70
N SER A 56 3.59 -11.74 -12.91
CA SER A 56 2.15 -11.76 -13.19
C SER A 56 1.43 -12.84 -12.37
N SER A 57 2.00 -14.03 -12.30
CA SER A 57 1.47 -15.14 -11.50
C SER A 57 1.48 -14.82 -10.01
N ALA A 58 2.54 -14.15 -9.51
CA ALA A 58 2.65 -13.69 -8.13
C ALA A 58 1.57 -12.64 -7.79
N ALA A 59 1.38 -11.66 -8.68
CA ALA A 59 0.34 -10.63 -8.51
C ALA A 59 -1.06 -11.26 -8.40
N GLU A 60 -1.40 -12.22 -9.27
CA GLU A 60 -2.69 -12.92 -9.20
C GLU A 60 -2.84 -13.78 -7.96
N ARG A 61 -1.75 -14.44 -7.53
CA ARG A 61 -1.75 -15.18 -6.26
C ARG A 61 -2.00 -14.24 -5.10
N GLY A 62 -1.30 -13.10 -5.04
CA GLY A 62 -1.49 -12.09 -4.01
C GLY A 62 -2.92 -11.56 -3.96
N LEU A 63 -3.56 -11.29 -5.11
CA LEU A 63 -4.97 -10.91 -5.17
C LEU A 63 -5.89 -12.02 -4.60
N ARG A 64 -5.63 -13.29 -4.91
CA ARG A 64 -6.41 -14.40 -4.36
C ARG A 64 -6.20 -14.57 -2.85
N GLU A 65 -4.98 -14.36 -2.36
CA GLU A 65 -4.68 -14.34 -0.93
C GLU A 65 -5.39 -13.18 -0.22
N CYS A 66 -5.45 -11.98 -0.83
CA CYS A 66 -6.28 -10.87 -0.36
C CYS A 66 -7.75 -11.29 -0.24
N TRP A 67 -8.30 -11.90 -1.28
CA TRP A 67 -9.70 -12.34 -1.24
C TRP A 67 -9.94 -13.42 -0.19
N ALA A 68 -9.02 -14.36 -0.03
CA ALA A 68 -9.10 -15.37 1.03
C ALA A 68 -9.04 -14.74 2.43
N ALA A 69 -8.37 -13.60 2.59
CA ALA A 69 -8.36 -12.81 3.82
C ALA A 69 -9.58 -11.86 3.97
N GLY A 70 -10.55 -11.88 3.04
CA GLY A 70 -11.73 -11.00 3.05
C GLY A 70 -11.46 -9.58 2.54
N VAL A 71 -10.29 -9.33 1.98
CA VAL A 71 -9.91 -8.03 1.40
C VAL A 71 -10.51 -7.92 0.00
N THR A 72 -11.35 -6.91 -0.22
CA THR A 72 -12.02 -6.66 -1.52
C THR A 72 -11.37 -5.55 -2.32
N THR A 73 -10.62 -4.68 -1.66
CA THR A 73 -9.99 -3.50 -2.28
C THR A 73 -8.55 -3.38 -1.81
N VAL A 74 -7.63 -3.14 -2.75
CA VAL A 74 -6.20 -2.95 -2.47
C VAL A 74 -5.71 -1.62 -3.01
N ALA A 75 -4.78 -0.99 -2.30
CA ALA A 75 -3.92 0.06 -2.83
C ALA A 75 -2.52 -0.55 -2.94
N ASP A 76 -2.07 -0.75 -4.16
CA ASP A 76 -0.84 -1.49 -4.45
C ASP A 76 0.20 -0.59 -5.09
N THR A 77 1.43 -0.68 -4.62
CA THR A 77 2.60 -0.02 -5.25
C THR A 77 3.47 -1.09 -5.91
N GLY A 78 3.82 -0.86 -7.16
CA GLY A 78 4.62 -1.80 -7.93
C GLY A 78 5.14 -1.20 -9.21
N SER A 79 6.18 -1.77 -9.80
CA SER A 79 6.85 -1.20 -10.97
C SER A 79 6.55 -1.92 -12.28
N THR A 80 5.87 -3.08 -12.24
CA THR A 80 5.66 -3.90 -13.44
C THR A 80 4.27 -3.76 -14.05
N GLY A 81 3.30 -3.20 -13.30
CA GLY A 81 1.90 -3.15 -13.70
C GLY A 81 1.16 -4.49 -13.62
N ALA A 82 1.82 -5.55 -13.15
CA ALA A 82 1.24 -6.90 -13.08
C ALA A 82 -0.04 -6.95 -12.24
N VAL A 83 -0.10 -6.16 -11.14
CA VAL A 83 -1.28 -6.11 -10.27
C VAL A 83 -2.46 -5.45 -10.97
N ALA A 84 -2.25 -4.39 -11.77
CA ALA A 84 -3.32 -3.76 -12.54
C ALA A 84 -3.90 -4.73 -13.58
N LEU A 85 -3.05 -5.47 -14.29
CA LEU A 85 -3.45 -6.53 -15.21
C LEU A 85 -4.24 -7.63 -14.48
N GLY A 86 -3.74 -8.07 -13.32
CA GLY A 86 -4.42 -9.06 -12.47
C GLY A 86 -5.81 -8.59 -12.02
N ILE A 87 -5.94 -7.35 -11.53
CA ILE A 87 -7.24 -6.77 -11.14
C ILE A 87 -8.20 -6.73 -12.32
N ALA A 88 -7.76 -6.24 -13.49
CA ALA A 88 -8.58 -6.13 -14.68
C ALA A 88 -9.05 -7.52 -15.16
N ARG A 89 -8.15 -8.53 -15.19
CA ARG A 89 -8.44 -9.87 -15.65
C ARG A 89 -9.34 -10.66 -14.69
N LEU A 90 -9.08 -10.58 -13.41
CA LEU A 90 -9.78 -11.37 -12.39
C LEU A 90 -11.04 -10.68 -11.86
N GLY A 91 -11.23 -9.40 -12.13
CA GLY A 91 -12.40 -8.63 -11.71
C GLY A 91 -12.29 -8.13 -10.27
N GLY A 92 -11.10 -7.81 -9.81
CA GLY A 92 -10.83 -7.21 -8.50
C GLY A 92 -11.16 -5.72 -8.44
N ARG A 93 -10.80 -5.08 -7.32
CA ARG A 93 -10.88 -3.63 -7.09
C ARG A 93 -9.58 -3.11 -6.48
N GLY A 94 -9.12 -1.95 -6.93
CA GLY A 94 -7.95 -1.32 -6.32
C GLY A 94 -7.52 -0.01 -6.96
N ILE A 95 -6.53 0.62 -6.33
CA ILE A 95 -5.69 1.66 -6.91
C ILE A 95 -4.31 1.03 -7.08
N VAL A 96 -3.78 1.07 -8.30
CA VAL A 96 -2.41 0.62 -8.57
C VAL A 96 -1.56 1.84 -8.86
N TYR A 97 -0.58 2.07 -8.01
CA TYR A 97 0.37 3.17 -8.13
C TYR A 97 1.63 2.66 -8.82
N GLN A 98 1.82 3.09 -10.08
CA GLN A 98 3.03 2.76 -10.84
C GLN A 98 4.24 3.41 -10.20
N GLU A 99 5.16 2.62 -9.70
CA GLU A 99 6.41 3.12 -9.12
C GLU A 99 7.35 3.68 -10.18
N VAL A 100 8.06 4.74 -9.78
CA VAL A 100 9.19 5.30 -10.52
C VAL A 100 10.37 5.48 -9.58
N PHE A 101 11.56 5.14 -10.10
CA PHE A 101 12.85 5.25 -9.45
C PHE A 101 13.75 6.14 -10.28
N GLY A 102 14.70 6.80 -9.65
CA GLY A 102 15.66 7.70 -10.32
C GLY A 102 16.35 8.58 -9.28
N PRO A 103 17.29 8.04 -8.47
CA PRO A 103 18.01 8.81 -7.46
C PRO A 103 19.04 9.75 -8.07
N ASP A 104 19.50 9.50 -9.31
CA ASP A 104 20.39 10.39 -10.03
C ASP A 104 19.61 11.52 -10.70
N PRO A 105 19.84 12.80 -10.33
CA PRO A 105 19.21 13.93 -10.97
C PRO A 105 19.41 13.98 -12.51
N ALA A 106 20.55 13.48 -13.00
CA ALA A 106 20.85 13.44 -14.43
C ALA A 106 19.94 12.47 -15.23
N SER A 107 19.36 11.48 -14.55
CA SER A 107 18.44 10.51 -15.16
C SER A 107 16.96 10.91 -15.06
N CYS A 108 16.65 12.12 -14.61
CA CYS A 108 15.27 12.57 -14.37
C CYS A 108 14.38 12.43 -15.60
N ASP A 109 14.81 12.93 -16.75
CA ASP A 109 14.01 12.90 -17.98
C ASP A 109 13.79 11.47 -18.49
N GLN A 110 14.80 10.62 -18.36
CA GLN A 110 14.68 9.20 -18.71
C GLN A 110 13.66 8.50 -17.81
N SER A 111 13.79 8.63 -16.48
CA SER A 111 12.87 8.02 -15.52
C SER A 111 11.43 8.52 -15.73
N LEU A 112 11.24 9.79 -16.03
CA LEU A 112 9.92 10.35 -16.34
C LEU A 112 9.33 9.80 -17.64
N ALA A 113 10.16 9.62 -18.68
CA ALA A 113 9.73 9.03 -19.94
C ALA A 113 9.34 7.56 -19.77
N GLU A 114 10.12 6.78 -19.01
CA GLU A 114 9.80 5.40 -18.67
C GLU A 114 8.47 5.28 -17.90
N LEU A 115 8.25 6.17 -16.90
CA LEU A 115 6.96 6.26 -16.21
C LEU A 115 5.82 6.58 -17.18
N GLY A 116 6.00 7.53 -18.09
CA GLY A 116 5.01 7.89 -19.10
C GLY A 116 4.65 6.72 -20.02
N HIS A 117 5.64 5.94 -20.41
CA HIS A 117 5.45 4.73 -21.20
C HIS A 117 4.65 3.67 -20.43
N ALA A 118 5.03 3.38 -19.18
CA ALA A 118 4.32 2.44 -18.32
C ALA A 118 2.84 2.86 -18.10
N LEU A 119 2.59 4.12 -17.80
CA LEU A 119 1.23 4.67 -17.68
C LEU A 119 0.42 4.54 -18.98
N GLY A 120 1.06 4.68 -20.13
CA GLY A 120 0.42 4.47 -21.45
C GLY A 120 -0.17 3.08 -21.59
N HIS A 121 0.48 2.05 -21.05
CA HIS A 121 -0.02 0.67 -21.04
C HIS A 121 -1.06 0.41 -19.97
N LEU A 122 -1.02 1.11 -18.83
CA LEU A 122 -1.92 0.86 -17.69
C LEU A 122 -3.25 1.61 -17.82
N ARG A 123 -3.27 2.81 -18.40
CA ARG A 123 -4.49 3.63 -18.52
C ARG A 123 -5.67 2.92 -19.19
N PRO A 124 -5.49 2.12 -20.26
CA PRO A 124 -6.61 1.38 -20.85
C PRO A 124 -7.28 0.37 -19.91
N LEU A 125 -6.62 -0.03 -18.81
CA LEU A 125 -7.16 -0.94 -17.81
C LEU A 125 -8.04 -0.23 -16.77
N ALA A 126 -7.97 1.11 -16.69
CA ALA A 126 -8.73 1.89 -15.72
C ALA A 126 -10.23 1.69 -15.91
N SER A 127 -10.96 1.60 -14.79
CA SER A 127 -12.41 1.36 -14.77
C SER A 127 -13.00 1.91 -13.46
N GLU A 128 -14.31 1.77 -13.24
CA GLU A 128 -14.94 2.10 -11.96
C GLU A 128 -14.35 1.33 -10.75
N ARG A 129 -13.67 0.21 -11.01
CA ARG A 129 -13.06 -0.63 -9.97
C ARG A 129 -11.53 -0.57 -9.95
N LEU A 130 -10.89 0.02 -10.95
CA LEU A 130 -9.44 0.13 -11.03
C LEU A 130 -9.03 1.55 -11.36
N ARG A 131 -8.37 2.20 -10.42
CA ARG A 131 -7.71 3.50 -10.64
C ARG A 131 -6.21 3.28 -10.84
N ILE A 132 -5.61 4.04 -11.75
CA ILE A 132 -4.16 4.05 -11.96
C ILE A 132 -3.60 5.33 -11.37
N GLY A 133 -2.59 5.18 -10.54
CA GLY A 133 -1.85 6.26 -9.91
C GLY A 133 -0.35 6.17 -10.20
N VAL A 134 0.41 7.02 -9.55
CA VAL A 134 1.88 7.04 -9.61
C VAL A 134 2.48 7.01 -8.21
N SER A 135 3.65 6.37 -8.08
CA SER A 135 4.41 6.35 -6.85
C SER A 135 5.86 6.73 -7.12
N PRO A 136 6.26 8.01 -6.88
CA PRO A 136 7.69 8.31 -6.74
C PRO A 136 8.17 7.64 -5.44
N HIS A 137 8.80 6.47 -5.57
CA HIS A 137 8.92 5.42 -4.55
C HIS A 137 9.25 5.95 -3.14
N ALA A 138 10.47 6.45 -2.90
CA ALA A 138 10.93 6.89 -1.58
C ALA A 138 12.07 7.91 -1.69
N PRO A 139 12.33 8.75 -0.66
CA PRO A 139 13.38 9.76 -0.67
C PRO A 139 14.81 9.23 -0.92
N TYR A 140 15.08 7.97 -0.62
CA TYR A 140 16.37 7.32 -0.89
C TYR A 140 16.49 6.71 -2.29
N THR A 141 15.44 6.77 -3.13
CA THR A 141 15.44 6.20 -4.49
C THR A 141 14.95 7.16 -5.56
N VAL A 142 14.56 8.37 -5.21
CA VAL A 142 14.00 9.36 -6.13
C VAL A 142 14.68 10.71 -5.91
N SER A 143 15.22 11.28 -6.98
CA SER A 143 15.89 12.60 -6.94
C SER A 143 14.88 13.74 -6.81
N ALA A 144 15.33 14.88 -6.26
CA ALA A 144 14.50 16.07 -6.09
C ALA A 144 13.87 16.60 -7.41
N PRO A 145 14.57 16.64 -8.56
CA PRO A 145 13.96 16.98 -9.83
C PRO A 145 12.85 16.01 -10.25
N LEU A 146 13.09 14.69 -10.07
CA LEU A 146 12.10 13.68 -10.45
C LEU A 146 10.83 13.76 -9.58
N TYR A 147 10.96 14.02 -8.27
CA TYR A 147 9.80 14.30 -7.41
C TYR A 147 8.91 15.42 -7.93
N ARG A 148 9.53 16.57 -8.33
CA ARG A 148 8.78 17.71 -8.88
C ARG A 148 8.10 17.33 -10.21
N ALA A 149 8.83 16.67 -11.10
CA ALA A 149 8.31 16.27 -12.41
C ALA A 149 7.12 15.30 -12.28
N VAL A 150 7.21 14.32 -11.36
CA VAL A 150 6.10 13.38 -11.09
C VAL A 150 4.91 14.08 -10.44
N ALA A 151 5.13 15.00 -9.49
CA ALA A 151 4.07 15.78 -8.87
C ALA A 151 3.35 16.67 -9.91
N ASP A 152 4.09 17.29 -10.85
CA ASP A 152 3.52 18.08 -11.94
C ASP A 152 2.72 17.20 -12.92
N LEU A 153 3.23 16.02 -13.26
CA LEU A 153 2.52 15.02 -14.06
C LEU A 153 1.21 14.61 -13.39
N ALA A 154 1.28 14.23 -12.12
CA ALA A 154 0.12 13.77 -11.36
C ALA A 154 -0.97 14.85 -11.26
N ARG A 155 -0.59 16.11 -10.99
CA ARG A 155 -1.54 17.25 -10.97
C ARG A 155 -2.19 17.48 -12.33
N ARG A 156 -1.40 17.51 -13.40
CA ARG A 156 -1.89 17.75 -14.77
C ARG A 156 -2.88 16.66 -15.20
N GLU A 157 -2.61 15.43 -14.86
CA GLU A 157 -3.39 14.26 -15.28
C GLU A 157 -4.35 13.75 -14.24
N ARG A 158 -4.42 14.39 -13.07
CA ARG A 158 -5.28 14.03 -11.93
C ARG A 158 -5.08 12.60 -11.47
N LEU A 159 -3.82 12.16 -11.44
CA LEU A 159 -3.47 10.82 -10.97
C LEU A 159 -3.37 10.77 -9.46
N PRO A 160 -3.89 9.72 -8.80
CA PRO A 160 -3.58 9.44 -7.41
C PRO A 160 -2.07 9.28 -7.21
N VAL A 161 -1.57 9.72 -6.06
CA VAL A 161 -0.13 9.64 -5.72
C VAL A 161 0.03 8.87 -4.41
N ALA A 162 0.99 7.94 -4.39
CA ALA A 162 1.49 7.30 -3.17
C ALA A 162 3.01 7.49 -3.06
N VAL A 163 3.53 7.51 -1.85
CA VAL A 163 4.98 7.64 -1.61
C VAL A 163 5.35 7.00 -0.27
N HIS A 164 6.41 6.18 -0.23
CA HIS A 164 7.02 5.75 1.02
C HIS A 164 7.74 6.93 1.65
N LEU A 165 7.42 7.23 2.89
CA LEU A 165 7.83 8.49 3.52
C LEU A 165 8.08 8.33 5.00
N ALA A 166 9.24 8.84 5.43
CA ALA A 166 9.64 8.86 6.84
C ALA A 166 9.50 7.45 7.47
N GLU A 167 9.94 6.44 6.71
CA GLU A 167 9.80 5.04 7.08
C GLU A 167 10.84 4.63 8.11
N SER A 168 12.10 4.97 7.87
CA SER A 168 13.23 4.49 8.66
C SER A 168 14.13 5.61 9.19
N PRO A 169 14.91 5.35 10.26
CA PRO A 169 15.94 6.28 10.73
C PRO A 169 16.99 6.60 9.67
N GLU A 170 17.35 5.60 8.83
CA GLU A 170 18.34 5.75 7.76
C GLU A 170 17.86 6.69 6.65
N GLU A 171 16.54 6.71 6.35
CA GLU A 171 15.95 7.70 5.45
C GLU A 171 16.07 9.10 6.03
N THR A 172 15.78 9.27 7.32
CA THR A 172 15.89 10.54 8.01
C THR A 172 17.34 11.03 8.03
N GLU A 173 18.32 10.17 8.29
CA GLU A 173 19.74 10.47 8.28
C GLU A 173 20.21 10.91 6.88
N LEU A 174 19.77 10.20 5.82
CA LEU A 174 20.05 10.58 4.44
C LEU A 174 19.58 12.01 4.14
N ILE A 175 18.32 12.29 4.43
CA ILE A 175 17.70 13.57 4.05
C ILE A 175 18.22 14.72 4.90
N ARG A 176 18.32 14.53 6.21
CA ARG A 176 18.74 15.59 7.12
C ARG A 176 20.22 15.90 7.01
N ASP A 177 21.05 14.85 7.05
CA ASP A 177 22.49 14.96 7.26
C ASP A 177 23.30 14.60 6.01
N GLY A 178 22.68 14.05 4.97
CA GLY A 178 23.37 13.52 3.79
C GLY A 178 24.29 12.35 4.14
N ALA A 179 23.99 11.59 5.18
CA ALA A 179 24.83 10.54 5.76
C ALA A 179 24.11 9.20 5.83
N GLY A 180 24.79 8.18 6.38
CA GLY A 180 24.23 6.85 6.59
C GLY A 180 24.27 5.94 5.38
N PRO A 181 23.75 4.70 5.52
CA PRO A 181 23.94 3.63 4.54
C PRO A 181 23.29 3.93 3.18
N PHE A 182 22.21 4.68 3.13
CA PHE A 182 21.61 5.11 1.86
C PHE A 182 22.51 6.14 1.15
N ALA A 183 23.10 7.10 1.89
CA ALA A 183 24.03 8.06 1.32
C ALA A 183 25.28 7.37 0.76
N ASP A 184 25.82 6.40 1.49
CA ASP A 184 26.98 5.63 1.07
C ASP A 184 26.69 4.81 -0.19
N ALA A 185 25.51 4.20 -0.27
CA ALA A 185 25.08 3.46 -1.45
C ALA A 185 24.90 4.35 -2.69
N LEU A 186 24.43 5.59 -2.52
CA LEU A 186 24.31 6.56 -3.61
C LEU A 186 25.70 7.04 -4.06
N ARG A 187 26.59 7.40 -3.12
CA ARG A 187 27.96 7.80 -3.44
C ARG A 187 28.76 6.70 -4.15
N ALA A 188 28.58 5.45 -3.73
CA ALA A 188 29.21 4.30 -4.40
C ALA A 188 28.79 4.15 -5.86
N ARG A 189 27.63 4.73 -6.25
CA ARG A 189 27.14 4.81 -7.64
C ARG A 189 27.53 6.11 -8.34
N GLY A 190 28.35 6.95 -7.73
CA GLY A 190 28.76 8.25 -8.27
C GLY A 190 27.69 9.36 -8.18
N ILE A 191 26.64 9.13 -7.38
CA ILE A 191 25.56 10.12 -7.19
C ILE A 191 25.95 11.04 -6.03
N ALA A 192 25.96 12.34 -6.27
CA ALA A 192 26.20 13.35 -5.24
C ALA A 192 25.06 13.35 -4.21
N VAL A 193 25.44 13.43 -2.93
CA VAL A 193 24.48 13.47 -1.82
C VAL A 193 24.78 14.71 -0.99
N GLU A 194 23.80 15.61 -0.93
CA GLU A 194 23.84 16.84 -0.15
C GLU A 194 22.85 16.75 1.01
N PRO A 195 23.20 17.25 2.21
CA PRO A 195 22.26 17.36 3.32
C PRO A 195 21.17 18.40 3.01
N HIS A 196 19.93 18.06 3.32
CA HIS A 196 18.80 18.98 3.14
C HIS A 196 18.40 19.68 4.43
N HIS A 197 18.96 19.31 5.58
CA HIS A 197 18.73 19.88 6.91
C HIS A 197 17.24 19.98 7.31
N CYS A 198 16.43 19.04 6.85
CA CYS A 198 15.01 18.96 7.15
C CYS A 198 14.56 17.48 7.27
N SER A 199 13.34 17.26 7.75
CA SER A 199 12.75 15.93 7.78
C SER A 199 12.39 15.43 6.36
N PRO A 200 12.19 14.11 6.14
CA PRO A 200 11.68 13.59 4.88
C PRO A 200 10.33 14.21 4.49
N VAL A 201 9.44 14.51 5.45
CA VAL A 201 8.16 15.17 5.19
C VAL A 201 8.39 16.58 4.65
N GLN A 202 9.22 17.39 5.33
CA GLN A 202 9.56 18.75 4.88
C GLN A 202 10.26 18.74 3.53
N PHE A 203 11.09 17.74 3.27
CA PHE A 203 11.71 17.53 1.97
C PHE A 203 10.69 17.41 0.84
N LEU A 204 9.60 16.63 1.03
CA LEU A 204 8.54 16.49 0.03
C LEU A 204 7.60 17.71 -0.04
N VAL A 205 7.33 18.39 1.07
CA VAL A 205 6.61 19.68 1.09
C VAL A 205 7.30 20.69 0.16
N GLN A 206 8.62 20.88 0.34
CA GLN A 206 9.42 21.83 -0.45
C GLN A 206 9.46 21.50 -1.95
N ARG A 207 9.16 20.26 -2.33
CA ARG A 207 9.13 19.80 -3.73
C ARG A 207 7.72 19.76 -4.32
N GLY A 208 6.73 20.17 -3.51
CA GLY A 208 5.34 20.23 -3.95
C GLY A 208 4.71 18.85 -4.23
N VAL A 209 5.24 17.79 -3.58
CA VAL A 209 4.70 16.43 -3.72
C VAL A 209 3.45 16.27 -2.87
N LEU A 210 3.48 16.78 -1.63
CA LEU A 210 2.36 16.63 -0.69
C LEU A 210 1.21 17.54 -1.10
N ALA A 211 0.05 16.92 -1.29
CA ALA A 211 -1.20 17.55 -1.66
C ALA A 211 -2.38 16.73 -1.13
N SER A 212 -3.59 17.24 -1.27
CA SER A 212 -4.80 16.55 -0.83
C SER A 212 -4.92 15.16 -1.46
N GLY A 213 -5.08 14.14 -0.60
CA GLY A 213 -5.24 12.75 -1.00
C GLY A 213 -3.95 12.02 -1.38
N VAL A 214 -2.77 12.65 -1.26
CA VAL A 214 -1.49 11.92 -1.40
C VAL A 214 -1.37 10.91 -0.26
N LEU A 215 -1.16 9.64 -0.62
CA LEU A 215 -0.98 8.52 0.30
C LEU A 215 0.48 8.44 0.75
N CYS A 216 0.76 8.88 1.97
CA CYS A 216 2.07 8.79 2.59
C CYS A 216 2.17 7.45 3.34
N ILE A 217 3.03 6.55 2.87
CA ILE A 217 3.15 5.20 3.41
C ILE A 217 4.16 5.22 4.55
N HIS A 218 3.88 4.49 5.64
CA HIS A 218 4.60 4.35 6.91
C HIS A 218 4.52 5.54 7.85
N CYS A 219 5.14 6.66 7.56
CA CYS A 219 5.20 7.87 8.41
C CYS A 219 5.55 7.55 9.87
N VAL A 220 6.63 6.78 10.08
CA VAL A 220 7.10 6.36 11.42
C VAL A 220 7.98 7.43 12.05
N GLN A 221 8.93 7.96 11.26
CA GLN A 221 9.94 8.93 11.70
C GLN A 221 9.43 10.38 11.49
N VAL A 222 8.37 10.74 12.20
CA VAL A 222 7.72 12.06 12.09
C VAL A 222 7.59 12.73 13.43
N ASP A 223 7.71 14.05 13.46
CA ASP A 223 7.46 14.89 14.62
C ASP A 223 6.13 15.66 14.50
N ASP A 224 5.83 16.50 15.52
CA ASP A 224 4.60 17.29 15.53
C ASP A 224 4.55 18.32 14.38
N ALA A 225 5.70 18.81 13.89
CA ALA A 225 5.75 19.74 12.76
C ALA A 225 5.44 19.02 11.46
N ASP A 226 5.93 17.79 11.30
CA ASP A 226 5.63 16.92 10.17
C ASP A 226 4.15 16.56 10.12
N ILE A 227 3.56 16.19 11.27
CA ILE A 227 2.14 15.88 11.38
C ILE A 227 1.27 17.08 10.99
N ARG A 228 1.65 18.28 11.44
CA ARG A 228 0.96 19.52 11.00
C ARG A 228 1.06 19.72 9.49
N SER A 229 2.23 19.49 8.89
CA SER A 229 2.43 19.65 7.46
C SER A 229 1.62 18.63 6.64
N LEU A 230 1.54 17.38 7.09
CA LEU A 230 0.68 16.35 6.47
C LEU A 230 -0.80 16.77 6.52
N ARG A 231 -1.26 17.27 7.67
CA ARG A 231 -2.62 17.77 7.82
C ARG A 231 -2.90 18.97 6.91
N GLU A 232 -2.02 19.98 6.89
CA GLU A 232 -2.17 21.18 6.08
C GLU A 232 -2.19 20.88 4.58
N ALA A 233 -1.40 19.89 4.14
CA ALA A 233 -1.42 19.40 2.78
C ALA A 233 -2.69 18.61 2.44
N GLY A 234 -3.45 18.14 3.44
CA GLY A 234 -4.56 17.21 3.24
C GLY A 234 -4.10 15.81 2.82
N ALA A 235 -2.86 15.46 3.14
CA ALA A 235 -2.33 14.14 2.89
C ALA A 235 -2.97 13.08 3.80
N VAL A 236 -2.89 11.82 3.40
CA VAL A 236 -3.41 10.67 4.16
C VAL A 236 -2.28 9.68 4.41
N VAL A 237 -2.38 8.87 5.46
CA VAL A 237 -1.32 7.97 5.87
C VAL A 237 -1.74 6.51 5.72
N ALA A 238 -0.87 5.67 5.15
CA ALA A 238 -0.96 4.22 5.20
C ALA A 238 0.01 3.70 6.27
N HIS A 239 -0.52 3.26 7.40
CA HIS A 239 0.27 2.69 8.49
C HIS A 239 0.35 1.16 8.35
N CYS A 240 1.57 0.61 8.42
CA CYS A 240 1.86 -0.82 8.28
C CYS A 240 2.57 -1.33 9.55
N PRO A 241 1.86 -1.53 10.67
CA PRO A 241 2.45 -1.80 11.98
C PRO A 241 3.39 -3.01 12.02
N LEU A 242 3.00 -4.11 11.36
CA LEU A 242 3.78 -5.35 11.37
C LEU A 242 5.08 -5.21 10.58
N SER A 243 5.03 -4.57 9.40
CA SER A 243 6.22 -4.28 8.59
C SER A 243 7.18 -3.36 9.32
N ASN A 244 6.69 -2.25 9.88
CA ASN A 244 7.50 -1.32 10.67
C ASN A 244 8.19 -2.02 11.85
N ARG A 245 7.51 -2.97 12.50
CA ARG A 245 8.08 -3.77 13.59
C ARG A 245 9.10 -4.78 13.09
N ALA A 246 8.84 -5.46 11.97
CA ALA A 246 9.76 -6.44 11.39
C ALA A 246 11.10 -5.79 11.03
N HIS A 247 11.07 -4.59 10.47
CA HIS A 247 12.25 -3.80 10.12
C HIS A 247 12.80 -2.94 11.25
N ARG A 248 12.19 -2.96 12.44
CA ARG A 248 12.62 -2.19 13.63
C ARG A 248 12.61 -0.67 13.39
N HIS A 249 11.73 -0.18 12.54
CA HIS A 249 11.61 1.26 12.24
C HIS A 249 11.01 2.05 13.40
N GLY A 250 10.35 1.40 14.33
CA GLY A 250 9.60 2.02 15.41
C GLY A 250 8.09 1.90 15.21
N THR A 251 7.34 2.82 15.82
CA THR A 251 5.88 2.84 15.77
C THR A 251 5.39 4.20 15.31
N ALA A 252 4.62 4.24 14.24
CA ALA A 252 4.01 5.48 13.77
C ALA A 252 3.06 6.05 14.84
N PRO A 253 3.05 7.39 15.04
CA PRO A 253 2.29 8.03 16.12
C PRO A 253 0.79 8.14 15.81
N LEU A 254 0.10 7.00 15.71
CA LEU A 254 -1.31 6.89 15.31
C LEU A 254 -2.23 7.81 16.13
N ALA A 255 -2.02 7.91 17.45
CA ALA A 255 -2.80 8.78 18.31
C ALA A 255 -2.62 10.27 17.97
N ALA A 256 -1.39 10.70 17.65
CA ALA A 256 -1.08 12.06 17.26
C ALA A 256 -1.66 12.42 15.89
N PHE A 257 -1.59 11.50 14.91
CA PHE A 257 -2.26 11.68 13.62
C PHE A 257 -3.77 11.89 13.78
N ARG A 258 -4.43 11.03 14.58
CA ARG A 258 -5.86 11.12 14.85
C ARG A 258 -6.23 12.45 15.55
N ALA A 259 -5.44 12.84 16.56
CA ALA A 259 -5.65 14.09 17.29
C ALA A 259 -5.47 15.32 16.38
N ALA A 260 -4.55 15.26 15.43
CA ALA A 260 -4.34 16.31 14.43
C ALA A 260 -5.37 16.28 13.30
N GLY A 261 -6.20 15.24 13.17
CA GLY A 261 -7.16 15.09 12.09
C GLY A 261 -6.54 14.63 10.76
N VAL A 262 -5.36 13.99 10.79
CA VAL A 262 -4.77 13.31 9.62
C VAL A 262 -5.45 11.96 9.45
N PRO A 263 -6.07 11.66 8.29
CA PRO A 263 -6.67 10.36 8.05
C PRO A 263 -5.59 9.27 7.98
N VAL A 264 -5.79 8.17 8.72
CA VAL A 264 -4.87 7.02 8.72
C VAL A 264 -5.63 5.75 8.36
N GLY A 265 -5.11 5.01 7.39
CA GLY A 265 -5.53 3.65 7.05
C GLY A 265 -4.48 2.62 7.46
N LEU A 266 -4.88 1.35 7.51
CA LEU A 266 -3.99 0.22 7.76
C LEU A 266 -3.74 -0.57 6.49
N GLY A 267 -2.47 -0.86 6.21
CA GLY A 267 -2.02 -1.70 5.10
C GLY A 267 -1.12 -2.83 5.59
N THR A 268 -0.99 -3.89 4.81
CA THR A 268 -0.14 -5.05 5.16
C THR A 268 1.28 -4.92 4.66
N ASP A 269 1.53 -3.98 3.75
CA ASP A 269 2.81 -3.91 3.05
C ASP A 269 3.14 -5.22 2.28
N SER A 270 4.40 -5.52 2.06
CA SER A 270 4.86 -6.72 1.38
C SER A 270 4.83 -7.95 2.28
N VAL A 271 4.37 -9.07 1.75
CA VAL A 271 4.52 -10.38 2.41
C VAL A 271 5.99 -10.78 2.60
N VAL A 272 6.92 -10.13 1.91
CA VAL A 272 8.37 -10.35 2.12
C VAL A 272 8.80 -9.83 3.49
N SER A 273 8.14 -8.78 4.00
CA SER A 273 8.38 -8.22 5.33
C SER A 273 7.65 -8.98 6.44
N VAL A 274 6.38 -9.39 6.19
CA VAL A 274 5.46 -9.83 7.26
C VAL A 274 5.00 -11.29 7.11
N GLY A 275 5.25 -11.94 6.00
CA GLY A 275 4.95 -13.35 5.75
C GLY A 275 3.52 -13.64 5.30
N SER A 276 2.56 -12.76 5.50
CA SER A 276 1.14 -12.99 5.16
C SER A 276 0.36 -11.69 4.95
N ILE A 277 -0.80 -11.80 4.30
CA ILE A 277 -1.78 -10.71 4.17
C ILE A 277 -2.82 -10.88 5.29
N ASP A 278 -2.67 -10.13 6.39
CA ASP A 278 -3.57 -10.23 7.55
C ASP A 278 -3.86 -8.85 8.15
N LEU A 279 -4.90 -8.18 7.64
CA LEU A 279 -5.33 -6.86 8.12
C LEU A 279 -5.81 -6.87 9.58
N TRP A 280 -6.37 -7.98 10.07
CA TRP A 280 -6.78 -8.08 11.47
C TRP A 280 -5.57 -8.09 12.40
N ALA A 281 -4.49 -8.77 11.99
CA ALA A 281 -3.22 -8.74 12.72
C ALA A 281 -2.60 -7.32 12.71
N GLU A 282 -2.70 -6.58 11.60
CA GLU A 282 -2.29 -5.17 11.53
C GLU A 282 -3.12 -4.30 12.48
N ALA A 283 -4.45 -4.47 12.50
CA ALA A 283 -5.32 -3.75 13.44
C ALA A 283 -4.96 -4.06 14.91
N ALA A 284 -4.74 -5.33 15.23
CA ALA A 284 -4.31 -5.74 16.57
C ALA A 284 -2.93 -5.14 16.94
N ALA A 285 -1.99 -5.10 16.01
CA ALA A 285 -0.67 -4.48 16.20
C ALA A 285 -0.75 -2.96 16.38
N ALA A 286 -1.76 -2.32 15.77
CA ALA A 286 -2.09 -0.90 15.98
C ALA A 286 -2.90 -0.64 17.28
N GLY A 287 -3.15 -1.67 18.10
CA GLY A 287 -3.92 -1.55 19.34
C GLY A 287 -5.45 -1.44 19.14
N LEU A 288 -5.97 -1.82 17.97
CA LEU A 288 -7.39 -1.77 17.66
C LEU A 288 -8.04 -3.15 17.84
N THR A 289 -9.27 -3.16 18.37
CA THR A 289 -10.02 -4.39 18.59
C THR A 289 -11.51 -4.22 18.29
N GLY A 290 -12.22 -5.33 18.08
CA GLY A 290 -13.68 -5.33 17.95
C GLY A 290 -14.22 -4.42 16.84
N GLY A 291 -15.21 -3.59 17.19
CA GLY A 291 -15.85 -2.67 16.26
C GLY A 291 -14.93 -1.58 15.71
N ASP A 292 -13.96 -1.12 16.51
CA ASP A 292 -12.98 -0.11 16.09
C ASP A 292 -12.02 -0.69 15.03
N ALA A 293 -11.56 -1.93 15.19
CA ALA A 293 -10.78 -2.62 14.18
C ALA A 293 -11.58 -2.81 12.88
N LEU A 294 -12.83 -3.30 12.98
CA LEU A 294 -13.69 -3.47 11.79
C LEU A 294 -13.91 -2.15 11.06
N ARG A 295 -14.26 -1.09 11.77
CA ARG A 295 -14.46 0.24 11.19
C ARG A 295 -13.19 0.75 10.49
N GLN A 296 -12.03 0.59 11.14
CA GLN A 296 -10.74 0.98 10.58
C GLN A 296 -10.44 0.22 9.27
N LEU A 297 -10.61 -1.10 9.28
CA LEU A 297 -10.29 -1.97 8.14
C LEU A 297 -11.29 -1.88 6.97
N THR A 298 -12.41 -1.19 7.16
CA THR A 298 -13.46 -1.02 6.17
C THR A 298 -13.66 0.46 5.81
N LEU A 299 -14.52 1.18 6.53
CA LEU A 299 -14.93 2.53 6.18
C LEU A 299 -13.80 3.56 6.28
N ASP A 300 -12.96 3.48 7.34
CA ASP A 300 -11.90 4.48 7.52
C ASP A 300 -10.76 4.25 6.50
N ASN A 301 -10.43 2.99 6.17
CA ASN A 301 -9.52 2.67 5.07
C ASN A 301 -10.10 3.09 3.70
N ALA A 302 -11.40 2.92 3.47
CA ALA A 302 -12.05 3.42 2.26
C ALA A 302 -11.96 4.95 2.13
N ARG A 303 -12.10 5.70 3.24
CA ARG A 303 -11.91 7.16 3.28
C ARG A 303 -10.49 7.58 2.89
N VAL A 304 -9.48 6.86 3.39
CA VAL A 304 -8.08 7.11 3.02
C VAL A 304 -7.87 6.98 1.51
N LEU A 305 -8.58 6.07 0.86
CA LEU A 305 -8.51 5.88 -0.59
C LEU A 305 -9.49 6.74 -1.40
N GLY A 306 -10.34 7.55 -0.74
CA GLY A 306 -11.38 8.36 -1.38
C GLY A 306 -12.45 7.52 -2.07
N TRP A 307 -12.85 6.43 -1.42
CA TRP A 307 -13.89 5.50 -1.90
C TRP A 307 -15.01 5.24 -0.88
N GLU A 308 -15.09 6.03 0.21
CA GLU A 308 -16.06 5.83 1.30
C GLU A 308 -17.53 5.99 0.86
N THR A 309 -17.79 6.66 -0.25
CA THR A 309 -19.13 6.78 -0.83
C THR A 309 -19.55 5.55 -1.62
N GLU A 310 -18.58 4.72 -2.01
CA GLU A 310 -18.80 3.57 -2.90
C GLU A 310 -18.67 2.23 -2.19
N ILE A 311 -17.76 2.12 -1.19
CA ILE A 311 -17.44 0.90 -0.44
C ILE A 311 -17.25 1.17 1.06
N GLY A 312 -16.85 0.17 1.83
CA GLY A 312 -16.48 0.28 3.25
C GLY A 312 -17.65 0.19 4.23
N SER A 313 -18.89 0.12 3.74
CA SER A 313 -20.09 -0.18 4.54
C SER A 313 -21.11 -0.91 3.69
N LEU A 314 -22.12 -1.55 4.33
CA LEU A 314 -23.21 -2.27 3.67
C LEU A 314 -24.45 -1.40 3.45
N ASP A 315 -24.25 -0.11 3.21
CA ASP A 315 -25.34 0.82 2.96
C ASP A 315 -25.93 0.66 1.56
N VAL A 316 -27.21 0.94 1.43
CA VAL A 316 -27.89 0.96 0.13
C VAL A 316 -27.27 1.98 -0.80
N GLY A 317 -26.99 1.59 -2.03
CA GLY A 317 -26.35 2.45 -3.05
C GLY A 317 -24.86 2.24 -3.19
N LYS A 318 -24.20 1.53 -2.27
CA LYS A 318 -22.79 1.14 -2.39
C LYS A 318 -22.63 -0.19 -3.14
N TRP A 319 -21.43 -0.43 -3.62
CA TRP A 319 -21.07 -1.71 -4.22
C TRP A 319 -21.25 -2.86 -3.21
N ALA A 320 -21.72 -4.00 -3.68
CA ALA A 320 -21.82 -5.22 -2.89
C ALA A 320 -20.45 -5.87 -2.73
N ASP A 321 -19.57 -5.19 -2.00
CA ASP A 321 -18.26 -5.66 -1.57
C ASP A 321 -18.37 -6.10 -0.12
N LEU A 322 -18.30 -7.42 0.12
CA LEU A 322 -18.49 -7.99 1.45
C LEU A 322 -17.63 -9.22 1.68
N ALA A 323 -17.38 -9.51 2.96
CA ALA A 323 -16.75 -10.74 3.40
C ALA A 323 -17.59 -11.43 4.49
N VAL A 324 -17.52 -12.75 4.53
CA VAL A 324 -18.17 -13.59 5.55
C VAL A 324 -17.09 -14.30 6.34
N PHE A 325 -17.12 -14.16 7.65
CA PHE A 325 -16.18 -14.83 8.57
C PHE A 325 -16.94 -15.72 9.55
N ALA A 326 -16.28 -16.79 10.03
CA ALA A 326 -16.76 -17.54 11.17
C ALA A 326 -16.79 -16.66 12.44
N GLN A 327 -17.75 -16.88 13.32
CA GLN A 327 -17.80 -16.18 14.61
C GLN A 327 -16.89 -16.84 15.67
N PRO A 328 -16.30 -16.05 16.58
CA PRO A 328 -16.26 -14.60 16.61
C PRO A 328 -15.32 -14.04 15.54
N VAL A 329 -15.62 -12.81 15.04
CA VAL A 329 -14.69 -12.09 14.16
C VAL A 329 -13.35 -11.95 14.89
N PRO A 330 -12.23 -12.25 14.23
CA PRO A 330 -10.93 -12.22 14.89
C PRO A 330 -10.59 -10.80 15.33
N ALA A 331 -10.47 -10.61 16.61
CA ALA A 331 -9.95 -9.39 17.22
C ALA A 331 -8.83 -9.74 18.20
N ARG A 332 -8.00 -10.73 17.84
CA ARG A 332 -6.94 -11.28 18.70
C ARG A 332 -5.60 -11.33 17.98
N PRO A 333 -4.47 -11.22 18.71
CA PRO A 333 -3.17 -11.61 18.18
C PRO A 333 -3.19 -13.09 17.75
N GLY A 334 -2.78 -13.36 16.52
CA GLY A 334 -2.69 -14.70 15.94
C GLY A 334 -3.21 -14.71 14.50
N PRO A 335 -2.90 -15.76 13.73
CA PRO A 335 -3.34 -15.86 12.34
C PRO A 335 -4.86 -15.80 12.25
N THR A 336 -5.35 -14.91 11.40
CA THR A 336 -6.79 -14.76 11.13
C THR A 336 -7.27 -15.94 10.28
N PRO A 337 -8.36 -16.63 10.66
CA PRO A 337 -8.97 -17.62 9.79
C PRO A 337 -9.38 -16.98 8.44
N PRO A 338 -9.25 -17.70 7.33
CA PRO A 338 -9.68 -17.20 6.03
C PRO A 338 -11.19 -16.91 6.02
N ALA A 339 -11.59 -16.00 5.13
CA ALA A 339 -13.00 -15.71 4.90
C ALA A 339 -13.72 -16.95 4.37
N LEU A 340 -14.94 -17.16 4.83
CA LEU A 340 -15.85 -18.20 4.31
C LEU A 340 -16.42 -17.83 2.93
N LEU A 341 -16.49 -16.55 2.62
CA LEU A 341 -16.91 -16.01 1.34
C LEU A 341 -16.38 -14.60 1.18
N THR A 342 -15.94 -14.23 -0.01
CA THR A 342 -15.63 -12.85 -0.38
C THR A 342 -16.31 -12.50 -1.69
N VAL A 343 -16.96 -11.34 -1.70
CA VAL A 343 -17.76 -10.84 -2.84
C VAL A 343 -17.25 -9.45 -3.21
N ILE A 344 -17.02 -9.22 -4.51
CA ILE A 344 -16.67 -7.91 -5.08
C ILE A 344 -17.72 -7.56 -6.15
N ALA A 345 -18.36 -6.42 -6.00
CA ALA A 345 -19.39 -5.94 -6.92
C ALA A 345 -20.49 -6.99 -7.17
N GLY A 346 -20.90 -7.71 -6.13
CA GLY A 346 -21.91 -8.77 -6.22
C GLY A 346 -21.43 -10.11 -6.79
N ARG A 347 -20.14 -10.22 -7.17
CA ARG A 347 -19.55 -11.45 -7.71
C ARG A 347 -18.72 -12.16 -6.63
N VAL A 348 -18.94 -13.45 -6.43
CA VAL A 348 -18.11 -14.29 -5.55
C VAL A 348 -16.71 -14.42 -6.16
N VAL A 349 -15.68 -13.96 -5.43
CA VAL A 349 -14.28 -14.02 -5.85
C VAL A 349 -13.48 -15.04 -5.02
N HIS A 350 -13.97 -15.37 -3.81
CA HIS A 350 -13.37 -16.41 -2.97
C HIS A 350 -14.45 -17.18 -2.22
N ARG A 351 -14.27 -18.49 -2.17
CA ARG A 351 -14.94 -19.43 -1.24
C ARG A 351 -14.06 -20.66 -1.04
N PRO A 352 -13.97 -21.22 0.19
CA PRO A 352 -13.38 -22.54 0.41
C PRO A 352 -14.22 -23.64 -0.29
N GLU A 353 -13.59 -24.74 -0.67
CA GLU A 353 -14.28 -25.87 -1.33
C GLU A 353 -15.45 -26.43 -0.51
N ALA A 354 -15.34 -26.37 0.83
CA ALA A 354 -16.40 -26.82 1.74
C ALA A 354 -17.67 -25.97 1.70
N VAL A 355 -17.64 -24.76 1.12
CA VAL A 355 -18.78 -23.87 1.00
C VAL A 355 -19.38 -24.03 -0.40
N SER A 356 -20.49 -24.75 -0.51
CA SER A 356 -21.20 -24.92 -1.78
C SER A 356 -22.47 -24.07 -1.84
N PRO A 357 -22.86 -23.57 -3.03
CA PRO A 357 -24.16 -22.93 -3.18
C PRO A 357 -25.27 -23.96 -2.93
N ARG A 358 -26.36 -23.51 -2.33
CA ARG A 358 -27.59 -24.36 -2.27
C ARG A 358 -28.09 -24.65 -3.68
N ALA A 359 -28.33 -25.92 -3.98
CA ALA A 359 -29.15 -26.30 -5.12
C ALA A 359 -30.55 -25.70 -4.91
N ARG A 360 -31.07 -25.06 -5.93
CA ARG A 360 -32.47 -24.57 -5.94
C ARG A 360 -33.45 -25.71 -6.17
#